data_3b948ae32bbc5b09ecce02a964f9ed23
#
_entry.id   3b948ae32bbc5b09ecce02a964f9ed23
#
_cell.length_a   1.000
_cell.length_b   1.000
_cell.length_c   1.000
_cell.angle_alpha   90.00
_cell.angle_beta   90.00
_cell.angle_gamma   90.00
#
_symmetry.space_group_name_H-M   'P 1'
#
loop_
_entity.id
_entity.type
_entity.pdbx_description
1 polymer ?
#
loop_
_entity_poly.entity_id
_entity_poly.type
_entity_poly.pdbx_seq_one_letter_code
_entity_poly.pdbx_strand_id
1 'polypeptide(L)'
;MTTARAITLDHPNALYIGGQWVAPASPGHFDVLDCSTEQVVARVARAESADAARAVAAARQAFDQGPWPRLSPQERGVWLDKLAVKLEALNDEFARIWSLESGIVYKVAKPRLGLFIGAAFRQYAALANTFPFTEPRKAVTGHQAYCVREPVGVVLAIVPWNGPAGLLAYKVAPALLAGCPVIIKCSPEAPCSGYLFAQACEAIGLPPGVVNVITADRDVSEELVRHPGVDKITFTGSTAAGRKISAAASERVARVTLELGGKSPALVLDDYDVTAAAQVIGGGFFGYLSGQVCHSLTRILVPRAKQAAMVDALKAVAAKMVLGDPFDEATTTGPLANARQRETVERYVARGLAEGAELACGGRRPPQMVAGFFYEPTVFFNVDNRSTIAQEEIFGPVLCVIPYDSLEQAIEMANDTIFGLNAAVFTHDTAQALSVARRIRAGSVGHNASRTDFSIGFGGFKQSGIGREGGEEGLMAFLESKTIVVDAPHA
;
A
#
# COMPACT_ATOMS: atom_id res chain seq x y z
N MET A 1 -6.30 16.45 -27.31
CA MET A 1 -6.72 15.79 -26.05
C MET A 1 -8.21 15.57 -26.14
N THR A 2 -8.68 14.34 -26.13
CA THR A 2 -10.11 14.10 -25.91
C THR A 2 -10.40 14.45 -24.45
N THR A 3 -11.34 15.34 -24.21
CA THR A 3 -11.75 15.85 -22.88
C THR A 3 -12.08 14.76 -21.85
N ALA A 4 -12.29 13.53 -22.29
CA ALA A 4 -12.61 12.37 -21.45
C ALA A 4 -11.46 11.84 -20.59
N ARG A 5 -10.19 12.19 -20.85
CA ARG A 5 -9.02 11.67 -20.13
C ARG A 5 -8.33 12.68 -19.21
N ALA A 6 -8.67 13.96 -19.30
CA ALA A 6 -8.12 14.95 -18.38
C ALA A 6 -8.61 14.72 -16.95
N ILE A 7 -7.71 14.77 -15.99
CA ILE A 7 -8.06 14.79 -14.56
C ILE A 7 -8.36 16.25 -14.20
N THR A 8 -9.57 16.50 -13.71
CA THR A 8 -9.96 17.84 -13.24
C THR A 8 -9.74 17.92 -11.74
N LEU A 9 -8.92 18.86 -11.31
CA LEU A 9 -8.67 19.20 -9.91
C LEU A 9 -9.05 20.68 -9.71
N ASP A 10 -9.66 21.02 -8.58
CA ASP A 10 -10.09 22.41 -8.33
C ASP A 10 -8.87 23.34 -8.12
N HIS A 11 -7.80 22.83 -7.51
CA HIS A 11 -6.61 23.61 -7.15
C HIS A 11 -5.29 22.94 -7.58
N PRO A 12 -5.08 22.62 -8.87
CA PRO A 12 -3.91 21.85 -9.31
C PRO A 12 -2.58 22.57 -9.09
N ASN A 13 -2.59 23.91 -9.06
CA ASN A 13 -1.41 24.76 -8.91
C ASN A 13 -1.14 25.18 -7.45
N ALA A 14 -1.81 24.57 -6.47
CA ALA A 14 -1.68 24.90 -5.06
C ALA A 14 -1.38 23.64 -4.22
N LEU A 15 -0.90 23.85 -3.01
CA LEU A 15 -0.71 22.83 -1.98
C LEU A 15 -1.77 23.05 -0.90
N TYR A 16 -2.26 22.00 -0.26
CA TYR A 16 -3.21 22.11 0.84
C TYR A 16 -2.46 22.12 2.17
N ILE A 17 -2.31 23.31 2.78
CA ILE A 17 -1.54 23.51 4.01
C ILE A 17 -2.33 24.39 4.96
N GLY A 18 -2.44 23.96 6.23
CA GLY A 18 -3.11 24.76 7.26
C GLY A 18 -4.60 24.95 7.01
N GLY A 19 -5.26 24.03 6.29
CA GLY A 19 -6.68 24.12 5.94
C GLY A 19 -6.97 25.06 4.75
N GLN A 20 -5.97 25.43 3.98
CA GLN A 20 -6.09 26.35 2.84
C GLN A 20 -5.27 25.87 1.65
N TRP A 21 -5.72 26.21 0.44
CA TRP A 21 -4.96 26.06 -0.78
C TRP A 21 -4.00 27.22 -0.94
N VAL A 22 -2.71 26.95 -0.87
CA VAL A 22 -1.64 27.95 -0.89
C VAL A 22 -0.72 27.75 -2.10
N ALA A 23 -0.22 28.85 -2.66
CA ALA A 23 0.77 28.79 -3.72
C ALA A 23 2.06 28.10 -3.20
N PRO A 24 2.73 27.25 -4.02
CA PRO A 24 4.03 26.69 -3.69
C PRO A 24 5.09 27.81 -3.62
N ALA A 25 6.19 27.53 -2.93
CA ALA A 25 7.31 28.47 -2.78
C ALA A 25 8.01 28.80 -4.12
N SER A 26 7.89 27.92 -5.10
CA SER A 26 8.36 28.15 -6.47
C SER A 26 7.30 27.67 -7.48
N PRO A 27 7.33 28.16 -8.74
CA PRO A 27 6.33 27.82 -9.77
C PRO A 27 6.51 26.43 -10.37
N GLY A 28 7.25 25.53 -9.72
CA GLY A 28 7.48 24.17 -10.18
C GLY A 28 6.22 23.31 -10.20
N HIS A 29 6.16 22.36 -11.12
CA HIS A 29 5.07 21.40 -11.21
C HIS A 29 5.57 19.99 -11.57
N PHE A 30 4.71 18.99 -11.33
CA PHE A 30 4.87 17.63 -11.85
C PHE A 30 3.83 17.39 -12.94
N ASP A 31 4.27 16.84 -14.07
CA ASP A 31 3.37 16.30 -15.08
C ASP A 31 2.86 14.92 -14.64
N VAL A 32 1.55 14.75 -14.66
CA VAL A 32 0.88 13.46 -14.39
C VAL A 32 0.53 12.83 -15.72
N LEU A 33 1.01 11.61 -15.95
CA LEU A 33 0.85 10.92 -17.22
C LEU A 33 -0.29 9.89 -17.14
N ASP A 34 -1.03 9.79 -18.23
CA ASP A 34 -1.82 8.58 -18.49
C ASP A 34 -0.85 7.46 -18.88
N CYS A 35 -0.76 6.45 -18.03
CA CYS A 35 0.17 5.33 -18.21
C CYS A 35 -0.13 4.48 -19.46
N SER A 36 -1.32 4.57 -20.06
CA SER A 36 -1.71 3.85 -21.28
C SER A 36 -1.37 4.59 -22.57
N THR A 37 -1.19 5.92 -22.52
CA THR A 37 -0.93 6.76 -23.69
C THR A 37 0.33 7.60 -23.60
N GLU A 38 0.96 7.67 -22.43
CA GLU A 38 2.10 8.53 -22.10
C GLU A 38 1.79 10.04 -22.22
N GLN A 39 0.50 10.41 -22.36
CA GLN A 39 0.08 11.80 -22.46
C GLN A 39 -0.10 12.44 -21.07
N VAL A 40 0.17 13.74 -20.99
CA VAL A 40 -0.09 14.51 -19.76
C VAL A 40 -1.59 14.68 -19.57
N VAL A 41 -2.11 14.22 -18.43
CA VAL A 41 -3.54 14.30 -18.06
C VAL A 41 -3.82 15.29 -16.95
N ALA A 42 -2.80 15.68 -16.19
CA ALA A 42 -2.85 16.75 -15.20
C ALA A 42 -1.45 17.34 -14.99
N ARG A 43 -1.42 18.51 -14.36
CA ARG A 43 -0.21 19.11 -13.76
C ARG A 43 -0.53 19.50 -12.34
N VAL A 44 0.37 19.20 -11.39
CA VAL A 44 0.17 19.54 -9.99
C VAL A 44 1.36 20.30 -9.45
N ALA A 45 1.10 21.16 -8.46
CA ALA A 45 2.13 21.96 -7.80
C ALA A 45 3.24 21.06 -7.22
N ARG A 46 4.50 21.44 -7.41
CA ARG A 46 5.67 20.84 -6.79
C ARG A 46 5.99 21.57 -5.50
N ALA A 47 6.03 20.84 -4.40
CA ALA A 47 6.46 21.37 -3.12
C ALA A 47 7.99 21.39 -3.02
N GLU A 48 8.51 22.47 -2.47
CA GLU A 48 9.92 22.68 -2.14
C GLU A 48 10.16 22.59 -0.62
N SER A 49 11.42 22.66 -0.18
CA SER A 49 11.81 22.61 1.24
C SER A 49 11.04 23.63 2.12
N ALA A 50 10.81 24.83 1.61
CA ALA A 50 10.02 25.86 2.33
C ALA A 50 8.55 25.45 2.51
N ASP A 51 7.98 24.73 1.55
CA ASP A 51 6.60 24.21 1.63
C ASP A 51 6.50 23.07 2.64
N ALA A 52 7.50 22.18 2.63
CA ALA A 52 7.61 21.12 3.61
C ALA A 52 7.67 21.69 5.04
N ALA A 53 8.49 22.70 5.26
CA ALA A 53 8.58 23.39 6.54
C ALA A 53 7.25 24.05 6.94
N ARG A 54 6.52 24.68 5.99
CA ARG A 54 5.17 25.26 6.24
C ARG A 54 4.17 24.17 6.64
N ALA A 55 4.18 23.02 5.96
CA ALA A 55 3.29 21.90 6.26
C ALA A 55 3.55 21.33 7.67
N VAL A 56 4.84 21.17 8.05
CA VAL A 56 5.21 20.75 9.40
C VAL A 56 4.79 21.79 10.45
N ALA A 57 5.02 23.07 10.21
CA ALA A 57 4.62 24.13 11.13
C ALA A 57 3.10 24.16 11.35
N ALA A 58 2.31 24.03 10.28
CA ALA A 58 0.84 23.95 10.36
C ALA A 58 0.36 22.72 11.15
N ALA A 59 0.95 21.56 10.92
CA ALA A 59 0.63 20.34 11.66
C ALA A 59 1.04 20.45 13.15
N ARG A 60 2.22 21.02 13.46
CA ARG A 60 2.64 21.29 14.85
C ARG A 60 1.69 22.24 15.57
N GLN A 61 1.31 23.32 14.91
CA GLN A 61 0.34 24.27 15.49
C GLN A 61 -1.00 23.57 15.78
N ALA A 62 -1.48 22.73 14.85
CA ALA A 62 -2.72 21.97 15.04
C ALA A 62 -2.62 20.97 16.21
N PHE A 63 -1.46 20.37 16.43
CA PHE A 63 -1.24 19.43 17.53
C PHE A 63 -1.04 20.15 18.87
N ASP A 64 -0.14 21.12 18.92
CA ASP A 64 0.27 21.75 20.17
C ASP A 64 -0.80 22.72 20.71
N GLN A 65 -1.50 23.44 19.83
CA GLN A 65 -2.42 24.51 20.20
C GLN A 65 -3.86 24.30 19.70
N GLY A 66 -4.05 23.49 18.63
CA GLY A 66 -5.36 23.26 18.02
C GLY A 66 -6.29 22.37 18.87
N PRO A 67 -7.58 22.31 18.50
CA PRO A 67 -8.57 21.51 19.24
C PRO A 67 -8.44 20.01 18.99
N TRP A 68 -7.89 19.58 17.86
CA TRP A 68 -7.97 18.19 17.37
C TRP A 68 -7.49 17.13 18.37
N PRO A 69 -6.29 17.18 18.97
CA PRO A 69 -5.83 16.18 19.92
C PRO A 69 -6.61 16.22 21.25
N ARG A 70 -7.36 17.29 21.51
CA ARG A 70 -8.17 17.49 22.71
C ARG A 70 -9.61 16.99 22.58
N LEU A 71 -10.08 16.75 21.35
CA LEU A 71 -11.37 16.09 21.11
C LEU A 71 -11.37 14.67 21.68
N SER A 72 -12.52 14.22 22.19
CA SER A 72 -12.72 12.81 22.54
C SER A 72 -12.59 11.92 21.29
N PRO A 73 -12.28 10.64 21.45
CA PRO A 73 -12.30 9.69 20.35
C PRO A 73 -13.63 9.69 19.58
N GLN A 74 -14.76 9.80 20.31
CA GLN A 74 -16.10 9.83 19.73
C GLN A 74 -16.32 11.05 18.84
N GLU A 75 -15.88 12.24 19.28
CA GLU A 75 -15.95 13.46 18.48
C GLU A 75 -15.10 13.34 17.22
N ARG A 76 -13.89 12.78 17.31
CA ARG A 76 -13.07 12.48 16.12
C ARG A 76 -13.74 11.47 15.21
N GLY A 77 -14.40 10.45 15.76
CA GLY A 77 -15.20 9.47 15.02
C GLY A 77 -16.29 10.12 14.15
N VAL A 78 -16.98 11.13 14.67
CA VAL A 78 -17.97 11.90 13.89
C VAL A 78 -17.34 12.61 12.68
N TRP A 79 -16.11 13.12 12.81
CA TRP A 79 -15.40 13.72 11.68
C TRP A 79 -14.98 12.68 10.64
N LEU A 80 -14.57 11.49 11.10
CA LEU A 80 -14.22 10.38 10.20
C LEU A 80 -15.44 9.90 9.40
N ASP A 81 -16.62 9.83 10.02
CA ASP A 81 -17.87 9.49 9.33
C ASP A 81 -18.25 10.52 8.28
N LYS A 82 -18.13 11.82 8.60
CA LYS A 82 -18.36 12.89 7.60
C LYS A 82 -17.41 12.75 6.41
N LEU A 83 -16.14 12.44 6.69
CA LEU A 83 -15.14 12.24 5.64
C LEU A 83 -15.48 11.00 4.81
N ALA A 84 -15.88 9.89 5.44
CA ALA A 84 -16.28 8.68 4.75
C ALA A 84 -17.41 8.94 3.73
N VAL A 85 -18.47 9.65 4.14
CA VAL A 85 -19.57 10.01 3.25
C VAL A 85 -19.08 10.83 2.04
N LYS A 86 -18.18 11.80 2.27
CA LYS A 86 -17.65 12.63 1.18
C LYS A 86 -16.75 11.83 0.24
N LEU A 87 -15.91 10.95 0.77
CA LEU A 87 -15.00 10.10 -0.01
C LEU A 87 -15.77 9.05 -0.83
N GLU A 88 -16.83 8.48 -0.28
CA GLU A 88 -17.71 7.55 -1.00
C GLU A 88 -18.38 8.23 -2.20
N ALA A 89 -18.79 9.49 -2.07
CA ALA A 89 -19.35 10.27 -3.16
C ALA A 89 -18.35 10.54 -4.31
N LEU A 90 -17.03 10.52 -4.01
CA LEU A 90 -15.94 10.72 -4.97
C LEU A 90 -15.35 9.40 -5.51
N ASN A 91 -15.98 8.26 -5.23
CA ASN A 91 -15.44 6.95 -5.58
C ASN A 91 -15.14 6.78 -7.08
N ASP A 92 -15.98 7.32 -7.95
CA ASP A 92 -15.80 7.25 -9.39
C ASP A 92 -14.57 8.02 -9.87
N GLU A 93 -14.37 9.22 -9.36
CA GLU A 93 -13.22 10.07 -9.64
C GLU A 93 -11.92 9.42 -9.16
N PHE A 94 -11.90 8.88 -7.95
CA PHE A 94 -10.75 8.11 -7.45
C PHE A 94 -10.44 6.91 -8.34
N ALA A 95 -11.46 6.17 -8.80
CA ALA A 95 -11.26 5.02 -9.67
C ALA A 95 -10.69 5.44 -11.04
N ARG A 96 -11.19 6.53 -11.61
CA ARG A 96 -10.69 7.09 -12.89
C ARG A 96 -9.22 7.53 -12.75
N ILE A 97 -8.89 8.27 -11.70
CA ILE A 97 -7.54 8.72 -11.40
C ILE A 97 -6.60 7.52 -11.24
N TRP A 98 -6.99 6.52 -10.47
CA TRP A 98 -6.19 5.32 -10.26
C TRP A 98 -5.92 4.56 -11.58
N SER A 99 -6.91 4.50 -12.48
CA SER A 99 -6.74 3.89 -13.79
C SER A 99 -5.77 4.68 -14.68
N LEU A 100 -5.83 5.99 -14.66
CA LEU A 100 -4.94 6.86 -15.44
C LEU A 100 -3.50 6.84 -14.92
N GLU A 101 -3.32 7.00 -13.60
CA GLU A 101 -2.00 7.15 -12.98
C GLU A 101 -1.26 5.81 -12.82
N SER A 102 -1.97 4.71 -12.55
CA SER A 102 -1.34 3.44 -12.14
C SER A 102 -1.67 2.25 -13.05
N GLY A 103 -2.59 2.40 -13.99
CA GLY A 103 -2.90 1.38 -14.99
C GLY A 103 -3.86 0.29 -14.55
N ILE A 104 -4.53 0.40 -13.41
CA ILE A 104 -5.57 -0.56 -13.05
C ILE A 104 -6.75 -0.45 -14.02
N VAL A 105 -7.30 -1.58 -14.44
CA VAL A 105 -8.50 -1.59 -15.27
C VAL A 105 -9.68 -0.99 -14.50
N TYR A 106 -10.38 -0.01 -15.07
CA TYR A 106 -11.41 0.79 -14.41
C TYR A 106 -12.56 -0.04 -13.82
N LYS A 107 -13.04 -1.06 -14.55
CA LYS A 107 -14.06 -1.99 -14.05
C LYS A 107 -13.61 -2.82 -12.83
N VAL A 108 -12.28 -2.91 -12.58
CA VAL A 108 -11.69 -3.53 -11.38
C VAL A 108 -11.48 -2.49 -10.28
N ALA A 109 -11.09 -1.27 -10.65
CA ALA A 109 -10.82 -0.18 -9.71
C ALA A 109 -12.10 0.28 -8.98
N LYS A 110 -13.17 0.55 -9.72
CA LYS A 110 -14.40 1.16 -9.21
C LYS A 110 -15.04 0.40 -8.04
N PRO A 111 -15.33 -0.92 -8.13
CA PRO A 111 -15.90 -1.66 -7.01
C PRO A 111 -14.92 -1.81 -5.84
N ARG A 112 -13.61 -1.89 -6.10
CA ARG A 112 -12.60 -2.05 -5.04
C ARG A 112 -12.43 -0.80 -4.21
N LEU A 113 -12.39 0.38 -4.81
CA LEU A 113 -12.25 1.64 -4.06
C LEU A 113 -13.42 1.90 -3.12
N GLY A 114 -14.64 1.52 -3.49
CA GLY A 114 -15.79 1.57 -2.60
C GLY A 114 -15.63 0.72 -1.33
N LEU A 115 -14.79 -0.34 -1.40
CA LEU A 115 -14.45 -1.18 -0.24
C LEU A 115 -13.23 -0.66 0.55
N PHE A 116 -12.45 0.27 0.02
CA PHE A 116 -11.20 0.68 0.64
C PHE A 116 -11.27 2.08 1.25
N ILE A 117 -11.56 3.12 0.47
CA ILE A 117 -11.35 4.47 0.96
C ILE A 117 -12.41 4.90 2.00
N GLY A 118 -13.70 4.87 1.66
CA GLY A 118 -14.78 5.22 2.60
C GLY A 118 -14.88 4.21 3.76
N ALA A 119 -14.77 2.92 3.45
CA ALA A 119 -14.84 1.84 4.45
C ALA A 119 -13.75 1.94 5.52
N ALA A 120 -12.52 2.33 5.18
CA ALA A 120 -11.46 2.54 6.16
C ALA A 120 -11.85 3.63 7.17
N PHE A 121 -12.36 4.78 6.71
CA PHE A 121 -12.80 5.86 7.60
C PHE A 121 -13.97 5.45 8.48
N ARG A 122 -14.96 4.71 7.95
CA ARG A 122 -16.08 4.16 8.75
C ARG A 122 -15.60 3.15 9.79
N GLN A 123 -14.68 2.28 9.43
CA GLN A 123 -14.11 1.32 10.37
C GLN A 123 -13.47 2.01 11.57
N TYR A 124 -12.63 3.02 11.31
CA TYR A 124 -11.99 3.76 12.39
C TYR A 124 -12.98 4.66 13.16
N ALA A 125 -14.02 5.19 12.52
CA ALA A 125 -15.10 5.86 13.21
C ALA A 125 -15.84 4.92 14.19
N ALA A 126 -16.07 3.67 13.78
CA ALA A 126 -16.66 2.66 14.65
C ALA A 126 -15.75 2.32 15.85
N LEU A 127 -14.44 2.18 15.62
CA LEU A 127 -13.45 1.94 16.68
C LEU A 127 -13.39 3.04 17.73
N ALA A 128 -13.82 4.27 17.41
CA ALA A 128 -13.93 5.36 18.38
C ALA A 128 -14.78 5.00 19.61
N ASN A 129 -15.76 4.10 19.43
CA ASN A 129 -16.69 3.71 20.48
C ASN A 129 -16.33 2.40 21.20
N THR A 130 -15.43 1.59 20.62
CA THR A 130 -15.13 0.23 21.12
C THR A 130 -13.69 0.08 21.59
N PHE A 131 -12.77 0.86 21.04
CA PHE A 131 -11.37 0.78 21.41
C PHE A 131 -11.12 1.39 22.79
N PRO A 132 -10.41 0.70 23.70
CA PRO A 132 -10.18 1.17 25.06
C PRO A 132 -9.05 2.20 25.13
N PHE A 133 -9.33 3.47 24.84
CA PHE A 133 -8.35 4.56 24.97
C PHE A 133 -7.89 4.79 26.42
N THR A 134 -8.70 4.37 27.40
CA THR A 134 -8.35 4.39 28.82
C THR A 134 -8.79 3.07 29.45
N GLU A 135 -7.85 2.36 30.04
CA GLU A 135 -8.09 1.09 30.73
C GLU A 135 -7.72 1.20 32.20
N PRO A 136 -8.61 0.84 33.13
CA PRO A 136 -8.23 0.71 34.53
C PRO A 136 -7.27 -0.46 34.71
N ARG A 137 -6.27 -0.28 35.56
CA ARG A 137 -5.25 -1.27 35.90
C ARG A 137 -5.08 -1.30 37.42
N LYS A 138 -4.65 -2.43 37.94
CA LYS A 138 -4.26 -2.55 39.36
C LYS A 138 -2.73 -2.52 39.43
N ALA A 139 -2.18 -1.55 40.16
CA ALA A 139 -0.75 -1.53 40.45
C ALA A 139 -0.38 -2.64 41.46
N VAL A 140 0.82 -3.18 41.36
CA VAL A 140 1.33 -4.19 42.32
C VAL A 140 1.33 -3.66 43.75
N THR A 141 1.52 -2.34 43.93
CA THR A 141 1.44 -1.63 45.21
C THR A 141 0.02 -1.52 45.78
N GLY A 142 -1.01 -1.97 45.06
CA GLY A 142 -2.40 -1.88 45.46
C GLY A 142 -3.10 -0.57 45.11
N HIS A 143 -2.39 0.38 44.50
CA HIS A 143 -2.99 1.64 44.05
C HIS A 143 -3.82 1.46 42.78
N GLN A 144 -4.81 2.34 42.58
CA GLN A 144 -5.55 2.47 41.33
C GLN A 144 -4.61 3.03 40.25
N ALA A 145 -4.60 2.39 39.07
CA ALA A 145 -3.84 2.84 37.94
C ALA A 145 -4.68 2.86 36.66
N TYR A 146 -4.25 3.64 35.70
CA TYR A 146 -4.86 3.73 34.36
C TYR A 146 -3.78 3.63 33.29
N CYS A 147 -4.04 2.84 32.27
CA CYS A 147 -3.30 2.90 31.01
C CYS A 147 -4.09 3.82 30.07
N VAL A 148 -3.54 4.97 29.75
CA VAL A 148 -4.14 5.97 28.84
C VAL A 148 -3.37 5.96 27.53
N ARG A 149 -4.08 5.95 26.40
CA ARG A 149 -3.49 5.99 25.07
C ARG A 149 -3.70 7.38 24.46
N GLU A 150 -2.59 8.08 24.25
CA GLU A 150 -2.55 9.44 23.74
C GLU A 150 -1.96 9.48 22.33
N PRO A 151 -2.28 10.50 21.49
CA PRO A 151 -1.72 10.63 20.16
C PRO A 151 -0.19 10.74 20.19
N VAL A 152 0.50 10.06 19.27
CA VAL A 152 1.96 10.07 19.16
C VAL A 152 2.53 11.45 18.80
N GLY A 153 1.74 12.32 18.15
CA GLY A 153 2.17 13.65 17.67
C GLY A 153 1.84 13.89 16.21
N VAL A 154 2.69 14.63 15.52
CA VAL A 154 2.57 14.92 14.09
C VAL A 154 3.03 13.74 13.26
N VAL A 155 2.20 13.31 12.32
CA VAL A 155 2.44 12.15 11.45
C VAL A 155 2.81 12.59 10.04
N LEU A 156 3.89 12.05 9.50
CA LEU A 156 4.22 12.09 8.07
C LEU A 156 3.76 10.80 7.41
N ALA A 157 2.75 10.90 6.54
CA ALA A 157 2.25 9.79 5.73
C ALA A 157 2.81 9.89 4.31
N ILE A 158 3.71 8.98 3.94
CA ILE A 158 4.30 8.90 2.59
C ILE A 158 3.55 7.83 1.81
N VAL A 159 2.83 8.26 0.78
CA VAL A 159 1.91 7.44 0.01
C VAL A 159 2.56 7.01 -1.31
N PRO A 160 2.50 5.71 -1.70
CA PRO A 160 3.04 5.23 -2.95
C PRO A 160 2.09 5.49 -4.13
N TRP A 161 2.56 5.16 -5.34
CA TRP A 161 1.82 5.39 -6.58
C TRP A 161 0.89 4.23 -7.01
N ASN A 162 1.08 3.01 -6.51
CA ASN A 162 0.36 1.83 -7.01
C ASN A 162 -1.09 1.69 -6.50
N GLY A 163 -1.40 2.28 -5.35
CA GLY A 163 -2.74 2.26 -4.76
C GLY A 163 -2.98 3.50 -3.89
N PRO A 164 -2.80 4.73 -4.43
CA PRO A 164 -2.65 5.93 -3.62
C PRO A 164 -3.84 6.20 -2.70
N ALA A 165 -5.08 6.10 -3.19
CA ALA A 165 -6.28 6.40 -2.39
C ALA A 165 -6.48 5.41 -1.23
N GLY A 166 -6.36 4.09 -1.49
CA GLY A 166 -6.54 3.06 -0.45
C GLY A 166 -5.45 3.11 0.61
N LEU A 167 -4.19 3.23 0.19
CA LEU A 167 -3.05 3.28 1.11
C LEU A 167 -2.98 4.59 1.91
N LEU A 168 -3.45 5.70 1.33
CA LEU A 168 -3.69 6.95 2.06
C LEU A 168 -4.70 6.73 3.18
N ALA A 169 -5.83 6.08 2.90
CA ALA A 169 -6.91 5.90 3.87
C ALA A 169 -6.43 5.13 5.12
N TYR A 170 -5.70 4.03 4.94
CA TYR A 170 -5.20 3.22 6.06
C TYR A 170 -4.05 3.84 6.85
N LYS A 171 -3.46 4.93 6.35
CA LYS A 171 -2.50 5.75 7.11
C LYS A 171 -3.19 6.89 7.85
N VAL A 172 -4.13 7.54 7.17
CA VAL A 172 -4.72 8.80 7.64
C VAL A 172 -5.88 8.57 8.61
N ALA A 173 -6.78 7.62 8.34
CA ALA A 173 -7.94 7.37 9.19
C ALA A 173 -7.53 6.99 10.64
N PRO A 174 -6.60 6.04 10.88
CA PRO A 174 -6.15 5.73 12.23
C PRO A 174 -5.40 6.89 12.89
N ALA A 175 -4.57 7.64 12.13
CA ALA A 175 -3.87 8.80 12.66
C ALA A 175 -4.84 9.88 13.15
N LEU A 176 -5.88 10.17 12.36
CA LEU A 176 -6.91 11.12 12.73
C LEU A 176 -7.72 10.65 13.94
N LEU A 177 -8.11 9.36 14.00
CA LEU A 177 -8.80 8.81 15.17
C LEU A 177 -7.92 8.89 16.42
N ALA A 178 -6.63 8.60 16.31
CA ALA A 178 -5.69 8.75 17.41
C ALA A 178 -5.59 10.19 17.94
N GLY A 179 -5.90 11.20 17.11
CA GLY A 179 -5.77 12.64 17.43
C GLY A 179 -4.52 13.28 16.84
N CYS A 180 -3.86 12.61 15.89
CA CYS A 180 -2.65 13.08 15.23
C CYS A 180 -2.98 13.95 14.01
N PRO A 181 -2.44 15.16 13.85
CA PRO A 181 -2.38 15.85 12.58
C PRO A 181 -1.45 15.13 11.60
N VAL A 182 -1.79 15.18 10.31
CA VAL A 182 -1.11 14.41 9.26
C VAL A 182 -0.59 15.32 8.15
N ILE A 183 0.65 15.06 7.74
CA ILE A 183 1.24 15.59 6.50
C ILE A 183 1.26 14.44 5.51
N ILE A 184 0.48 14.54 4.44
CA ILE A 184 0.41 13.55 3.37
C ILE A 184 1.38 13.99 2.29
N LYS A 185 2.44 13.20 2.08
CA LYS A 185 3.35 13.35 0.96
C LYS A 185 2.93 12.40 -0.16
N CYS A 186 2.36 12.95 -1.23
CA CYS A 186 1.98 12.20 -2.43
C CYS A 186 3.19 11.87 -3.29
N SER A 187 3.14 10.72 -3.97
CA SER A 187 4.13 10.39 -5.00
C SER A 187 3.94 11.29 -6.23
N PRO A 188 5.01 11.83 -6.83
CA PRO A 188 4.89 12.59 -8.07
C PRO A 188 4.25 11.81 -9.23
N GLU A 189 4.37 10.50 -9.23
CA GLU A 189 3.81 9.62 -10.26
C GLU A 189 2.28 9.47 -10.16
N ALA A 190 1.70 9.62 -8.95
CA ALA A 190 0.26 9.45 -8.72
C ALA A 190 -0.23 10.38 -7.58
N PRO A 191 -0.23 11.69 -7.80
CA PRO A 191 -0.56 12.66 -6.74
C PRO A 191 -2.04 12.98 -6.64
N CYS A 192 -2.85 12.78 -7.69
CA CYS A 192 -4.18 13.36 -7.79
C CYS A 192 -5.18 12.84 -6.75
N SER A 193 -5.01 11.60 -6.28
CA SER A 193 -5.81 11.09 -5.15
C SER A 193 -5.63 11.91 -3.87
N GLY A 194 -4.43 12.43 -3.60
CA GLY A 194 -4.18 13.33 -2.47
C GLY A 194 -4.92 14.66 -2.59
N TYR A 195 -5.01 15.21 -3.80
CA TYR A 195 -5.78 16.42 -4.08
C TYR A 195 -7.28 16.23 -3.85
N LEU A 196 -7.86 15.14 -4.36
CA LEU A 196 -9.27 14.82 -4.09
C LEU A 196 -9.53 14.63 -2.60
N PHE A 197 -8.60 14.02 -1.88
CA PHE A 197 -8.70 13.86 -0.44
C PHE A 197 -8.67 15.21 0.29
N ALA A 198 -7.79 16.14 -0.11
CA ALA A 198 -7.74 17.50 0.42
C ALA A 198 -9.03 18.28 0.17
N GLN A 199 -9.60 18.20 -1.05
CA GLN A 199 -10.92 18.76 -1.38
C GLN A 199 -12.04 18.19 -0.49
N ALA A 200 -12.00 16.90 -0.17
CA ALA A 200 -12.95 16.29 0.75
C ALA A 200 -12.80 16.84 2.19
N CYS A 201 -11.56 17.03 2.65
CA CYS A 201 -11.27 17.64 3.97
C CYS A 201 -11.76 19.09 4.06
N GLU A 202 -11.51 19.90 3.03
CA GLU A 202 -12.00 21.26 2.92
C GLU A 202 -13.54 21.32 2.94
N ALA A 203 -14.17 20.48 2.12
CA ALA A 203 -15.63 20.46 1.97
C ALA A 203 -16.39 20.12 3.26
N ILE A 204 -15.77 19.37 4.18
CA ILE A 204 -16.37 19.09 5.50
C ILE A 204 -15.96 20.12 6.57
N GLY A 205 -15.08 21.07 6.25
CA GLY A 205 -14.57 22.07 7.19
C GLY A 205 -13.66 21.48 8.28
N LEU A 206 -12.79 20.53 7.91
CA LEU A 206 -11.84 19.93 8.86
C LEU A 206 -10.97 21.02 9.50
N PRO A 207 -10.70 20.99 10.82
CA PRO A 207 -9.94 22.07 11.47
C PRO A 207 -8.58 22.32 10.81
N PRO A 208 -8.13 23.58 10.71
CA PRO A 208 -6.88 23.96 10.04
C PRO A 208 -5.66 23.18 10.54
N GLY A 209 -4.82 22.72 9.63
CA GLY A 209 -3.57 22.03 9.93
C GLY A 209 -3.70 20.56 10.35
N VAL A 210 -4.92 20.05 10.58
CA VAL A 210 -5.16 18.62 10.90
C VAL A 210 -4.76 17.72 9.74
N VAL A 211 -5.01 18.15 8.51
CA VAL A 211 -4.52 17.51 7.29
C VAL A 211 -3.77 18.54 6.44
N ASN A 212 -2.59 18.14 5.96
CA ASN A 212 -1.79 18.89 5.01
C ASN A 212 -1.39 17.95 3.87
N VAL A 213 -1.52 18.40 2.62
CA VAL A 213 -1.25 17.57 1.43
C VAL A 213 -0.26 18.28 0.53
N ILE A 214 0.85 17.62 0.26
CA ILE A 214 1.90 18.12 -0.63
C ILE A 214 2.36 17.03 -1.59
N THR A 215 2.78 17.43 -2.79
CA THR A 215 3.46 16.55 -3.75
C THR A 215 4.91 16.96 -3.85
N ALA A 216 5.81 16.05 -3.53
CA ALA A 216 7.24 16.34 -3.45
C ALA A 216 8.09 15.18 -3.98
N ASP A 217 9.29 15.52 -4.46
CA ASP A 217 10.31 14.55 -4.86
C ASP A 217 11.01 13.87 -3.66
N ARG A 218 12.10 13.17 -3.95
CA ARG A 218 12.84 12.42 -2.92
C ARG A 218 13.58 13.31 -1.94
N ASP A 219 14.15 14.40 -2.40
CA ASP A 219 15.01 15.26 -1.59
C ASP A 219 14.16 15.96 -0.51
N VAL A 220 13.05 16.59 -0.91
CA VAL A 220 12.09 17.17 0.03
C VAL A 220 11.45 16.11 0.94
N SER A 221 11.25 14.89 0.42
CA SER A 221 10.75 13.77 1.25
C SER A 221 11.75 13.36 2.32
N GLU A 222 13.04 13.37 2.02
CA GLU A 222 14.11 13.09 3.00
C GLU A 222 14.18 14.18 4.07
N GLU A 223 14.05 15.45 3.69
CA GLU A 223 13.97 16.56 4.64
C GLU A 223 12.80 16.40 5.61
N LEU A 224 11.61 16.03 5.13
CA LEU A 224 10.45 15.75 5.97
C LEU A 224 10.70 14.59 6.93
N VAL A 225 11.33 13.51 6.47
CA VAL A 225 11.68 12.35 7.30
C VAL A 225 12.62 12.75 8.44
N ARG A 226 13.58 13.65 8.17
CA ARG A 226 14.56 14.16 9.15
C ARG A 226 14.04 15.29 10.03
N HIS A 227 12.90 15.89 9.65
CA HIS A 227 12.40 17.09 10.30
C HIS A 227 12.03 16.86 11.77
N PRO A 228 12.56 17.66 12.74
CA PRO A 228 12.35 17.43 14.18
C PRO A 228 10.89 17.61 14.61
N GLY A 229 10.09 18.35 13.85
CA GLY A 229 8.66 18.54 14.10
C GLY A 229 7.76 17.37 13.67
N VAL A 230 8.31 16.29 13.15
CA VAL A 230 7.56 15.06 12.77
C VAL A 230 7.84 13.99 13.81
N ASP A 231 6.84 13.52 14.55
CA ASP A 231 6.99 12.53 15.62
C ASP A 231 6.92 11.09 15.09
N LYS A 232 6.15 10.86 14.01
CA LYS A 232 5.95 9.55 13.42
C LYS A 232 5.97 9.61 11.90
N ILE A 233 6.55 8.56 11.30
CA ILE A 233 6.54 8.34 9.85
C ILE A 233 5.76 7.04 9.58
N THR A 234 4.76 7.11 8.70
CA THR A 234 4.12 5.93 8.11
C THR A 234 4.41 5.92 6.62
N PHE A 235 5.04 4.86 6.14
CA PHE A 235 5.57 4.74 4.78
C PHE A 235 5.15 3.42 4.14
N THR A 236 4.71 3.48 2.89
CA THR A 236 4.60 2.32 2.01
C THR A 236 5.46 2.54 0.77
N GLY A 237 6.29 1.55 0.44
CA GLY A 237 7.16 1.61 -0.72
C GLY A 237 8.26 0.54 -0.72
N SER A 238 9.38 0.81 -1.43
CA SER A 238 10.45 -0.17 -1.55
C SER A 238 11.20 -0.41 -0.24
N THR A 239 11.68 -1.63 -0.03
CA THR A 239 12.51 -2.00 1.14
C THR A 239 13.77 -1.14 1.23
N ALA A 240 14.37 -0.77 0.10
CA ALA A 240 15.54 0.11 0.08
C ALA A 240 15.23 1.51 0.65
N ALA A 241 14.07 2.09 0.31
CA ALA A 241 13.62 3.36 0.88
C ALA A 241 13.26 3.22 2.36
N GLY A 242 12.56 2.13 2.74
CA GLY A 242 12.22 1.85 4.13
C GLY A 242 13.43 1.76 5.05
N ARG A 243 14.51 1.12 4.59
CA ARG A 243 15.79 1.06 5.35
C ARG A 243 16.36 2.47 5.60
N LYS A 244 16.35 3.35 4.57
CA LYS A 244 16.83 4.75 4.70
C LYS A 244 15.97 5.55 5.66
N ILE A 245 14.64 5.41 5.56
CA ILE A 245 13.68 6.09 6.46
C ILE A 245 13.90 5.62 7.90
N SER A 246 14.03 4.31 8.12
CA SER A 246 14.27 3.75 9.45
C SER A 246 15.57 4.26 10.05
N ALA A 247 16.65 4.31 9.28
CA ALA A 247 17.93 4.85 9.71
C ALA A 247 17.83 6.33 10.10
N ALA A 248 17.21 7.16 9.25
CA ALA A 248 17.02 8.58 9.54
C ALA A 248 16.10 8.83 10.74
N ALA A 249 15.03 8.04 10.90
CA ALA A 249 14.12 8.13 12.04
C ALA A 249 14.82 7.77 13.35
N SER A 250 15.75 6.81 13.34
CA SER A 250 16.47 6.38 14.54
C SER A 250 17.38 7.46 15.13
N GLU A 251 17.89 8.40 14.32
CA GLU A 251 18.72 9.53 14.76
C GLU A 251 18.01 10.41 15.82
N ARG A 252 16.68 10.45 15.80
CA ARG A 252 15.85 11.24 16.73
C ARG A 252 14.78 10.39 17.45
N VAL A 253 14.87 9.06 17.37
CA VAL A 253 13.97 8.09 18.00
C VAL A 253 12.50 8.28 17.56
N ALA A 254 12.27 8.76 16.33
CA ALA A 254 10.92 8.91 15.77
C ALA A 254 10.28 7.55 15.56
N ARG A 255 8.96 7.47 15.73
CA ARG A 255 8.18 6.25 15.50
C ARG A 255 8.04 5.98 14.00
N VAL A 256 8.12 4.69 13.61
CA VAL A 256 7.92 4.29 12.21
C VAL A 256 6.88 3.18 12.10
N THR A 257 6.07 3.24 11.03
CA THR A 257 5.36 2.10 10.47
C THR A 257 5.79 2.00 9.02
N LEU A 258 6.31 0.83 8.64
CA LEU A 258 6.86 0.60 7.31
C LEU A 258 6.15 -0.58 6.68
N GLU A 259 5.50 -0.36 5.55
CA GLU A 259 4.92 -1.37 4.67
C GLU A 259 5.76 -1.44 3.41
N LEU A 260 6.51 -2.53 3.26
CA LEU A 260 7.58 -2.63 2.27
C LEU A 260 7.29 -3.75 1.25
N GLY A 261 8.31 -4.08 0.47
CA GLY A 261 8.20 -5.08 -0.57
C GLY A 261 7.92 -6.50 -0.11
N GLY A 262 7.51 -7.33 -1.05
CA GLY A 262 7.25 -8.74 -0.85
C GLY A 262 7.78 -9.61 -1.98
N LYS A 263 7.96 -10.89 -1.69
CA LYS A 263 8.22 -11.96 -2.65
C LYS A 263 7.40 -13.19 -2.27
N SER A 264 6.09 -12.97 -2.22
CA SER A 264 5.15 -13.87 -1.58
C SER A 264 5.05 -15.21 -2.28
N PRO A 265 5.17 -16.35 -1.54
CA PRO A 265 5.03 -17.67 -2.10
C PRO A 265 3.56 -18.11 -2.17
N ALA A 266 3.20 -18.83 -3.23
CA ALA A 266 2.02 -19.68 -3.33
C ALA A 266 2.50 -21.13 -3.23
N LEU A 267 2.17 -21.82 -2.14
CA LEU A 267 2.48 -23.24 -1.97
C LEU A 267 1.30 -24.06 -2.50
N VAL A 268 1.47 -24.72 -3.63
CA VAL A 268 0.45 -25.62 -4.21
C VAL A 268 0.77 -27.05 -3.80
N LEU A 269 -0.08 -27.65 -2.95
CA LEU A 269 0.17 -28.99 -2.40
C LEU A 269 -0.29 -30.09 -3.36
N ASP A 270 0.09 -31.33 -3.05
CA ASP A 270 -0.15 -32.49 -3.93
C ASP A 270 -1.62 -32.80 -4.19
N ASP A 271 -2.49 -32.49 -3.24
CA ASP A 271 -3.93 -32.73 -3.33
C ASP A 271 -4.67 -31.70 -4.17
N TYR A 272 -4.08 -30.51 -4.44
CA TYR A 272 -4.77 -29.42 -5.11
C TYR A 272 -4.64 -29.49 -6.64
N ASP A 273 -5.70 -29.06 -7.33
CA ASP A 273 -5.70 -28.97 -8.79
C ASP A 273 -4.86 -27.78 -9.28
N VAL A 274 -3.86 -28.03 -10.10
CA VAL A 274 -2.94 -27.00 -10.59
C VAL A 274 -3.62 -26.01 -11.55
N THR A 275 -4.66 -26.43 -12.28
CA THR A 275 -5.39 -25.56 -13.20
C THR A 275 -6.21 -24.56 -12.39
N ALA A 276 -6.88 -25.00 -11.32
CA ALA A 276 -7.62 -24.14 -10.41
C ALA A 276 -6.65 -23.16 -9.69
N ALA A 277 -5.49 -23.65 -9.22
CA ALA A 277 -4.48 -22.78 -8.62
C ALA A 277 -3.96 -21.73 -9.60
N ALA A 278 -3.65 -22.11 -10.85
CA ALA A 278 -3.18 -21.20 -11.89
C ALA A 278 -4.20 -20.13 -12.25
N GLN A 279 -5.50 -20.46 -12.29
CA GLN A 279 -6.58 -19.48 -12.52
C GLN A 279 -6.63 -18.41 -11.40
N VAL A 280 -6.57 -18.84 -10.14
CA VAL A 280 -6.58 -17.94 -8.99
C VAL A 280 -5.32 -17.08 -8.95
N ILE A 281 -4.14 -17.70 -9.07
CA ILE A 281 -2.86 -16.99 -8.95
C ILE A 281 -2.66 -16.08 -10.17
N GLY A 282 -2.67 -16.62 -11.38
CA GLY A 282 -2.38 -15.89 -12.61
C GLY A 282 -3.44 -14.85 -12.95
N GLY A 283 -4.72 -15.21 -12.85
CA GLY A 283 -5.84 -14.30 -13.10
C GLY A 283 -5.86 -13.11 -12.14
N GLY A 284 -5.67 -13.38 -10.85
CA GLY A 284 -5.58 -12.35 -9.82
C GLY A 284 -4.31 -11.48 -9.93
N PHE A 285 -3.20 -12.04 -10.40
CA PHE A 285 -1.94 -11.34 -10.52
C PHE A 285 -1.86 -10.46 -11.79
N PHE A 286 -2.10 -11.04 -12.96
CA PHE A 286 -2.00 -10.29 -14.22
C PHE A 286 -3.13 -9.29 -14.39
N GLY A 287 -4.34 -9.62 -13.95
CA GLY A 287 -5.51 -8.75 -14.05
C GLY A 287 -5.60 -7.66 -12.99
N TYR A 288 -4.72 -7.67 -11.97
CA TYR A 288 -4.72 -6.65 -10.93
C TYR A 288 -3.41 -5.86 -10.94
N LEU A 289 -3.47 -4.62 -11.44
CA LEU A 289 -2.35 -3.68 -11.54
C LEU A 289 -1.11 -4.27 -12.27
N SER A 290 -1.29 -5.26 -13.14
CA SER A 290 -0.17 -5.90 -13.85
C SER A 290 0.96 -6.36 -12.90
N GLY A 291 0.59 -6.92 -11.74
CA GLY A 291 1.52 -7.39 -10.73
C GLY A 291 2.21 -6.32 -9.89
N GLN A 292 1.82 -5.04 -10.00
CA GLN A 292 2.39 -3.93 -9.22
C GLN A 292 1.81 -3.84 -7.81
N VAL A 293 1.85 -4.95 -7.08
CA VAL A 293 1.24 -5.11 -5.75
C VAL A 293 2.22 -5.81 -4.81
N CYS A 294 2.50 -5.21 -3.66
CA CYS A 294 3.50 -5.67 -2.70
C CYS A 294 3.23 -7.09 -2.15
N HIS A 295 1.95 -7.46 -1.97
CA HIS A 295 1.54 -8.77 -1.44
C HIS A 295 1.24 -9.81 -2.54
N SER A 296 1.58 -9.56 -3.80
CA SER A 296 1.36 -10.48 -4.93
C SER A 296 2.07 -11.82 -4.75
N LEU A 297 1.38 -12.92 -5.06
CA LEU A 297 1.94 -14.27 -5.07
C LEU A 297 2.82 -14.43 -6.33
N THR A 298 4.10 -14.18 -6.21
CA THR A 298 5.03 -14.14 -7.36
C THR A 298 5.96 -15.35 -7.47
N ARG A 299 6.14 -16.12 -6.38
CA ARG A 299 6.81 -17.43 -6.38
C ARG A 299 5.76 -18.52 -6.25
N ILE A 300 5.67 -19.39 -7.25
CA ILE A 300 4.73 -20.50 -7.27
C ILE A 300 5.52 -21.77 -6.99
N LEU A 301 5.44 -22.26 -5.76
CA LEU A 301 6.07 -23.49 -5.31
C LEU A 301 5.10 -24.64 -5.63
N VAL A 302 5.53 -25.59 -6.48
CA VAL A 302 4.68 -26.66 -6.97
C VAL A 302 5.45 -27.99 -6.91
N PRO A 303 4.78 -29.13 -6.62
CA PRO A 303 5.43 -30.44 -6.71
C PRO A 303 6.10 -30.65 -8.07
N ARG A 304 7.32 -31.13 -8.09
CA ARG A 304 8.11 -31.32 -9.34
C ARG A 304 7.32 -32.05 -10.42
N ALA A 305 6.59 -33.08 -10.04
CA ALA A 305 5.76 -33.86 -10.97
C ALA A 305 4.61 -33.06 -11.60
N LYS A 306 4.19 -31.95 -10.97
CA LYS A 306 3.10 -31.10 -11.44
C LYS A 306 3.58 -29.82 -12.12
N GLN A 307 4.89 -29.54 -12.18
CA GLN A 307 5.43 -28.30 -12.71
C GLN A 307 5.01 -28.05 -14.15
N ALA A 308 5.13 -29.04 -15.05
CA ALA A 308 4.77 -28.88 -16.44
C ALA A 308 3.28 -28.48 -16.61
N ALA A 309 2.39 -29.16 -15.89
CA ALA A 309 0.97 -28.87 -15.91
C ALA A 309 0.65 -27.45 -15.35
N MET A 310 1.36 -27.01 -14.29
CA MET A 310 1.24 -25.65 -13.76
C MET A 310 1.69 -24.61 -14.78
N VAL A 311 2.81 -24.83 -15.45
CA VAL A 311 3.33 -23.93 -16.48
C VAL A 311 2.34 -23.79 -17.64
N ASP A 312 1.81 -24.92 -18.14
CA ASP A 312 0.82 -24.89 -19.23
C ASP A 312 -0.49 -24.19 -18.80
N ALA A 313 -0.94 -24.41 -17.58
CA ALA A 313 -2.10 -23.73 -17.04
C ALA A 313 -1.88 -22.21 -16.92
N LEU A 314 -0.71 -21.76 -16.45
CA LEU A 314 -0.37 -20.34 -16.36
C LEU A 314 -0.22 -19.69 -17.73
N LYS A 315 0.36 -20.39 -18.72
CA LYS A 315 0.40 -19.93 -20.13
C LYS A 315 -1.01 -19.73 -20.68
N ALA A 316 -1.91 -20.67 -20.39
CA ALA A 316 -3.31 -20.57 -20.83
C ALA A 316 -4.05 -19.40 -20.15
N VAL A 317 -3.72 -19.07 -18.89
CA VAL A 317 -4.22 -17.85 -18.23
C VAL A 317 -3.63 -16.60 -18.87
N ALA A 318 -2.32 -16.55 -19.06
CA ALA A 318 -1.63 -15.41 -19.68
C ALA A 318 -2.16 -15.12 -21.09
N ALA A 319 -2.41 -16.16 -21.90
CA ALA A 319 -2.93 -16.04 -23.25
C ALA A 319 -4.36 -15.45 -23.31
N LYS A 320 -5.14 -15.53 -22.23
CA LYS A 320 -6.48 -14.93 -22.13
C LYS A 320 -6.46 -13.49 -21.67
N MET A 321 -5.31 -12.97 -21.23
CA MET A 321 -5.19 -11.58 -20.80
C MET A 321 -5.22 -10.65 -22.01
N VAL A 322 -6.17 -9.71 -22.01
CA VAL A 322 -6.30 -8.67 -23.03
C VAL A 322 -5.64 -7.41 -22.49
N LEU A 323 -4.46 -7.11 -23.05
CA LEU A 323 -3.76 -5.86 -22.76
C LEU A 323 -4.41 -4.72 -23.55
N GLY A 324 -4.65 -3.60 -22.91
CA GLY A 324 -5.30 -2.49 -23.57
C GLY A 324 -5.53 -1.28 -22.67
N ASP A 325 -6.30 -0.33 -23.22
CA ASP A 325 -6.76 0.83 -22.49
C ASP A 325 -7.51 0.41 -21.22
N PRO A 326 -7.14 0.93 -20.03
CA PRO A 326 -7.84 0.61 -18.79
C PRO A 326 -9.33 0.89 -18.76
N PHE A 327 -9.83 1.75 -19.65
CA PHE A 327 -11.26 2.11 -19.77
C PHE A 327 -12.04 1.27 -20.80
N ASP A 328 -11.36 0.44 -21.59
CA ASP A 328 -12.04 -0.48 -22.50
C ASP A 328 -12.58 -1.68 -21.73
N GLU A 329 -13.86 -2.00 -21.93
CA GLU A 329 -14.55 -3.13 -21.30
C GLU A 329 -13.91 -4.50 -21.67
N ALA A 330 -13.29 -4.62 -22.84
CA ALA A 330 -12.58 -5.82 -23.26
C ALA A 330 -11.24 -6.00 -22.53
N THR A 331 -10.63 -4.92 -22.04
CA THR A 331 -9.32 -4.96 -21.37
C THR A 331 -9.42 -5.71 -20.04
N THR A 332 -8.48 -6.62 -19.80
CA THR A 332 -8.32 -7.35 -18.53
C THR A 332 -7.00 -7.07 -17.83
N THR A 333 -6.03 -6.50 -18.54
CA THR A 333 -4.69 -6.17 -17.99
C THR A 333 -4.26 -4.80 -18.54
N GLY A 334 -4.05 -3.86 -17.64
CA GLY A 334 -3.59 -2.51 -17.98
C GLY A 334 -2.06 -2.41 -18.08
N PRO A 335 -1.53 -1.21 -18.33
CA PRO A 335 -0.08 -0.95 -18.38
C PRO A 335 0.56 -0.96 -16.99
N LEU A 336 1.88 -0.86 -16.95
CA LEU A 336 2.65 -0.43 -15.79
C LEU A 336 2.46 1.08 -15.57
N ALA A 337 2.73 1.56 -14.37
CA ALA A 337 2.46 2.95 -14.01
C ALA A 337 3.38 3.97 -14.73
N ASN A 338 4.62 3.60 -15.00
CA ASN A 338 5.60 4.53 -15.59
C ASN A 338 6.73 3.80 -16.33
N ALA A 339 7.51 4.58 -17.12
CA ALA A 339 8.63 4.07 -17.91
C ALA A 339 9.69 3.39 -17.04
N ARG A 340 10.05 3.99 -15.89
CA ARG A 340 11.07 3.46 -14.97
C ARG A 340 10.69 2.08 -14.45
N GLN A 341 9.39 1.85 -14.18
CA GLN A 341 8.90 0.55 -13.73
C GLN A 341 8.97 -0.48 -14.86
N ARG A 342 8.61 -0.12 -16.10
CA ARG A 342 8.75 -0.98 -17.27
C ARG A 342 10.22 -1.39 -17.49
N GLU A 343 11.13 -0.44 -17.44
CA GLU A 343 12.59 -0.70 -17.56
C GLU A 343 13.08 -1.62 -16.43
N THR A 344 12.53 -1.47 -15.22
CA THR A 344 12.85 -2.36 -14.10
C THR A 344 12.43 -3.79 -14.40
N VAL A 345 11.22 -4.00 -14.90
CA VAL A 345 10.73 -5.33 -15.30
C VAL A 345 11.62 -5.92 -16.40
N GLU A 346 11.97 -5.14 -17.41
CA GLU A 346 12.86 -5.57 -18.51
C GLU A 346 14.23 -6.05 -18.01
N ARG A 347 14.83 -5.31 -17.06
CA ARG A 347 16.12 -5.71 -16.46
C ARG A 347 16.00 -7.03 -15.70
N TYR A 348 14.92 -7.24 -14.94
CA TYR A 348 14.73 -8.49 -14.21
C TYR A 348 14.45 -9.67 -15.14
N VAL A 349 13.69 -9.47 -16.21
CA VAL A 349 13.48 -10.51 -17.24
C VAL A 349 14.81 -10.90 -17.89
N ALA A 350 15.62 -9.93 -18.30
CA ALA A 350 16.95 -10.20 -18.86
C ALA A 350 17.86 -10.91 -17.83
N ARG A 351 17.78 -10.54 -16.56
CA ARG A 351 18.54 -11.17 -15.48
C ARG A 351 18.12 -12.62 -15.25
N GLY A 352 16.81 -12.90 -15.24
CA GLY A 352 16.30 -14.27 -15.09
C GLY A 352 16.79 -15.19 -16.20
N LEU A 353 16.75 -14.75 -17.45
CA LEU A 353 17.30 -15.49 -18.60
C LEU A 353 18.82 -15.73 -18.46
N ALA A 354 19.56 -14.71 -18.05
CA ALA A 354 21.02 -14.82 -17.86
C ALA A 354 21.40 -15.77 -16.70
N GLU A 355 20.53 -15.93 -15.71
CA GLU A 355 20.71 -16.85 -14.59
C GLU A 355 20.19 -18.28 -14.90
N GLY A 356 19.72 -18.54 -16.13
CA GLY A 356 19.33 -19.86 -16.60
C GLY A 356 17.88 -20.24 -16.32
N ALA A 357 17.02 -19.30 -15.87
CA ALA A 357 15.58 -19.56 -15.79
C ALA A 357 14.97 -19.68 -17.20
N GLU A 358 14.03 -20.59 -17.39
CA GLU A 358 13.39 -20.83 -18.66
C GLU A 358 12.12 -19.97 -18.79
N LEU A 359 11.95 -19.31 -19.95
CA LEU A 359 10.79 -18.48 -20.24
C LEU A 359 9.68 -19.33 -20.89
N ALA A 360 8.52 -19.40 -20.24
CA ALA A 360 7.36 -20.10 -20.78
C ALA A 360 6.50 -19.21 -21.69
N CYS A 361 6.33 -17.92 -21.35
CA CYS A 361 5.62 -16.95 -22.18
C CYS A 361 5.96 -15.50 -21.76
N GLY A 362 5.62 -14.53 -22.60
CA GLY A 362 5.83 -13.09 -22.35
C GLY A 362 7.30 -12.68 -22.51
N GLY A 363 7.78 -11.89 -21.56
CA GLY A 363 9.18 -11.46 -21.48
C GLY A 363 9.53 -10.30 -22.40
N ARG A 364 8.55 -9.55 -22.92
CA ARG A 364 8.77 -8.45 -23.86
C ARG A 364 7.65 -7.40 -23.81
N ARG A 365 7.90 -6.28 -24.43
CA ARG A 365 6.84 -5.31 -24.77
C ARG A 365 5.92 -5.90 -25.84
N PRO A 366 4.59 -5.74 -25.74
CA PRO A 366 3.69 -6.18 -26.78
C PRO A 366 3.92 -5.36 -28.07
N PRO A 367 4.26 -6.00 -29.20
CA PRO A 367 4.70 -5.28 -30.41
C PRO A 367 3.62 -4.40 -31.03
N GLN A 368 2.34 -4.68 -30.76
CA GLN A 368 1.20 -3.91 -31.25
C GLN A 368 0.94 -2.63 -30.42
N MET A 369 1.54 -2.48 -29.24
CA MET A 369 1.37 -1.30 -28.36
C MET A 369 2.49 -0.29 -28.60
N VAL A 370 2.23 0.73 -29.42
CA VAL A 370 3.21 1.75 -29.79
C VAL A 370 3.45 2.75 -28.65
N ALA A 371 2.41 3.02 -27.85
CA ALA A 371 2.46 3.91 -26.69
C ALA A 371 1.96 3.19 -25.45
N GLY A 372 2.22 3.79 -24.28
CA GLY A 372 1.89 3.24 -22.96
C GLY A 372 2.97 2.31 -22.40
N PHE A 373 2.93 2.15 -21.09
CA PHE A 373 3.96 1.38 -20.38
C PHE A 373 3.61 -0.12 -20.30
N PHE A 374 3.13 -0.69 -21.40
CA PHE A 374 2.68 -2.09 -21.46
C PHE A 374 3.86 -3.08 -21.42
N TYR A 375 3.59 -4.23 -20.79
CA TYR A 375 4.48 -5.38 -20.73
C TYR A 375 3.67 -6.68 -20.72
N GLU A 376 4.10 -7.70 -21.46
CA GLU A 376 3.36 -8.96 -21.57
C GLU A 376 3.37 -9.74 -20.25
N PRO A 377 2.23 -10.41 -19.87
CA PRO A 377 2.22 -11.42 -18.82
C PRO A 377 3.33 -12.44 -19.01
N THR A 378 4.20 -12.56 -18.02
CA THR A 378 5.46 -13.28 -18.13
C THR A 378 5.54 -14.40 -17.10
N VAL A 379 5.89 -15.61 -17.54
CA VAL A 379 6.04 -16.79 -16.69
C VAL A 379 7.41 -17.39 -16.91
N PHE A 380 8.21 -17.49 -15.85
CA PHE A 380 9.43 -18.27 -15.78
C PHE A 380 9.18 -19.60 -15.08
N PHE A 381 9.90 -20.65 -15.48
CA PHE A 381 9.87 -21.97 -14.86
C PHE A 381 11.29 -22.54 -14.70
N ASN A 382 11.45 -23.68 -14.03
CA ASN A 382 12.74 -24.19 -13.59
C ASN A 382 13.57 -23.13 -12.85
N VAL A 383 12.90 -22.26 -12.11
CA VAL A 383 13.55 -21.16 -11.39
C VAL A 383 14.22 -21.70 -10.13
N ASP A 384 15.49 -21.39 -9.93
CA ASP A 384 16.15 -21.61 -8.64
C ASP A 384 15.63 -20.59 -7.63
N ASN A 385 15.20 -21.06 -6.44
CA ASN A 385 14.73 -20.18 -5.37
C ASN A 385 15.76 -19.11 -4.95
N ARG A 386 17.04 -19.34 -5.20
CA ARG A 386 18.14 -18.41 -4.90
C ARG A 386 18.43 -17.41 -6.01
N SER A 387 17.84 -17.58 -7.19
CA SER A 387 18.03 -16.65 -8.31
C SER A 387 17.49 -15.25 -7.99
N THR A 388 18.04 -14.24 -8.66
CA THR A 388 17.63 -12.83 -8.47
C THR A 388 16.12 -12.64 -8.66
N ILE A 389 15.53 -13.27 -9.70
CA ILE A 389 14.10 -13.13 -9.99
C ILE A 389 13.19 -13.84 -8.96
N ALA A 390 13.72 -14.78 -8.19
CA ALA A 390 13.00 -15.45 -7.09
C ALA A 390 13.21 -14.76 -5.74
N GLN A 391 14.28 -13.97 -5.58
CA GLN A 391 14.64 -13.32 -4.33
C GLN A 391 14.28 -11.84 -4.28
N GLU A 392 14.25 -11.13 -5.40
CA GLU A 392 13.99 -9.70 -5.44
C GLU A 392 12.59 -9.37 -5.95
N GLU A 393 12.02 -8.26 -5.46
CA GLU A 393 10.72 -7.77 -5.86
C GLU A 393 10.78 -7.09 -7.24
N ILE A 394 10.13 -7.68 -8.24
CA ILE A 394 10.09 -7.17 -9.62
C ILE A 394 9.04 -6.05 -9.78
N PHE A 395 7.92 -6.20 -9.09
CA PHE A 395 6.79 -5.27 -9.09
C PHE A 395 6.19 -5.04 -10.49
N GLY A 396 5.97 -6.15 -11.20
CA GLY A 396 5.44 -6.19 -12.57
C GLY A 396 4.94 -7.59 -12.93
N PRO A 397 4.44 -7.83 -14.15
CA PRO A 397 3.70 -9.04 -14.51
C PRO A 397 4.60 -10.27 -14.74
N VAL A 398 5.44 -10.61 -13.77
CA VAL A 398 6.42 -11.72 -13.85
C VAL A 398 6.21 -12.72 -12.72
N LEU A 399 5.88 -13.95 -13.07
CA LEU A 399 5.74 -15.11 -12.17
C LEU A 399 6.91 -16.06 -12.29
N CYS A 400 7.32 -16.66 -11.17
CA CYS A 400 8.39 -17.64 -11.07
C CYS A 400 7.81 -18.98 -10.58
N VAL A 401 7.85 -20.01 -11.40
CA VAL A 401 7.46 -21.40 -11.03
C VAL A 401 8.69 -22.14 -10.55
N ILE A 402 8.64 -22.63 -9.33
CA ILE A 402 9.75 -23.26 -8.60
C ILE A 402 9.31 -24.65 -8.18
N PRO A 403 9.95 -25.74 -8.68
CA PRO A 403 9.60 -27.09 -8.29
C PRO A 403 10.16 -27.44 -6.90
N TYR A 404 9.40 -28.24 -6.15
CA TYR A 404 9.86 -28.83 -4.91
C TYR A 404 9.64 -30.34 -4.88
N ASP A 405 10.37 -31.07 -4.01
CA ASP A 405 10.34 -32.54 -3.92
C ASP A 405 9.63 -33.05 -2.64
N SER A 406 9.45 -32.16 -1.64
CA SER A 406 8.73 -32.49 -0.40
C SER A 406 8.08 -31.25 0.20
N LEU A 407 7.04 -31.43 1.03
CA LEU A 407 6.38 -30.33 1.75
C LEU A 407 7.37 -29.55 2.65
N GLU A 408 8.30 -30.26 3.29
CA GLU A 408 9.33 -29.62 4.13
C GLU A 408 10.20 -28.68 3.30
N GLN A 409 10.67 -29.14 2.14
CA GLN A 409 11.43 -28.30 1.21
C GLN A 409 10.62 -27.09 0.73
N ALA A 410 9.32 -27.27 0.42
CA ALA A 410 8.45 -26.15 0.01
C ALA A 410 8.35 -25.09 1.11
N ILE A 411 8.21 -25.49 2.38
CA ILE A 411 8.15 -24.57 3.52
C ILE A 411 9.50 -23.88 3.73
N GLU A 412 10.62 -24.60 3.60
CA GLU A 412 11.96 -24.01 3.66
C GLU A 412 12.15 -22.95 2.57
N MET A 413 11.84 -23.30 1.31
CA MET A 413 11.91 -22.38 0.17
C MET A 413 10.99 -21.17 0.32
N ALA A 414 9.78 -21.38 0.85
CA ALA A 414 8.83 -20.30 1.10
C ALA A 414 9.41 -19.26 2.07
N ASN A 415 10.12 -19.72 3.10
CA ASN A 415 10.75 -18.89 4.12
C ASN A 415 12.14 -18.34 3.74
N ASP A 416 12.82 -18.95 2.76
CA ASP A 416 14.17 -18.57 2.31
C ASP A 416 14.11 -17.34 1.41
N THR A 417 13.86 -16.20 2.01
CA THR A 417 13.85 -14.85 1.44
C THR A 417 13.95 -13.81 2.55
N ILE A 418 14.42 -12.62 2.22
CA ILE A 418 14.41 -11.47 3.16
C ILE A 418 13.00 -10.94 3.43
N PHE A 419 12.02 -11.31 2.62
CA PHE A 419 10.64 -10.84 2.69
C PHE A 419 9.74 -11.74 3.54
N GLY A 420 8.59 -11.22 3.92
CA GLY A 420 7.56 -11.95 4.66
C GLY A 420 6.26 -11.15 4.74
N LEU A 421 5.76 -10.62 3.61
CA LEU A 421 4.53 -9.82 3.61
C LEU A 421 3.29 -10.71 3.56
N ASN A 422 3.20 -11.56 2.55
CA ASN A 422 2.05 -12.41 2.30
C ASN A 422 2.49 -13.81 1.82
N ALA A 423 1.60 -14.79 1.92
CA ALA A 423 1.73 -16.12 1.36
C ALA A 423 0.35 -16.72 1.08
N ALA A 424 0.29 -17.82 0.35
CA ALA A 424 -0.92 -18.64 0.24
C ALA A 424 -0.58 -20.13 0.22
N VAL A 425 -1.48 -20.94 0.76
CA VAL A 425 -1.43 -22.41 0.74
C VAL A 425 -2.62 -22.91 -0.05
N PHE A 426 -2.39 -23.71 -1.08
CA PHE A 426 -3.41 -24.31 -1.93
C PHE A 426 -3.51 -25.81 -1.61
N THR A 427 -4.59 -26.21 -0.99
CA THR A 427 -4.93 -27.59 -0.58
C THR A 427 -6.43 -27.70 -0.36
N HIS A 428 -6.98 -28.90 -0.46
CA HIS A 428 -8.36 -29.18 -0.06
C HIS A 428 -8.52 -29.39 1.44
N ASP A 429 -7.42 -29.67 2.16
CA ASP A 429 -7.41 -29.92 3.60
C ASP A 429 -7.16 -28.62 4.40
N THR A 430 -8.21 -28.09 5.04
CA THR A 430 -8.12 -26.89 5.87
C THR A 430 -7.18 -27.09 7.08
N ALA A 431 -7.11 -28.29 7.67
CA ALA A 431 -6.21 -28.56 8.79
C ALA A 431 -4.74 -28.52 8.32
N GLN A 432 -4.45 -29.08 7.16
CA GLN A 432 -3.14 -29.01 6.55
C GLN A 432 -2.79 -27.55 6.18
N ALA A 433 -3.73 -26.79 5.61
CA ALA A 433 -3.53 -25.37 5.31
C ALA A 433 -3.13 -24.59 6.57
N LEU A 434 -3.84 -24.76 7.71
CA LEU A 434 -3.52 -24.10 8.98
C LEU A 434 -2.15 -24.57 9.53
N SER A 435 -1.86 -25.86 9.45
CA SER A 435 -0.57 -26.42 9.90
C SER A 435 0.60 -25.80 9.13
N VAL A 436 0.50 -25.72 7.80
CA VAL A 436 1.53 -25.11 6.93
C VAL A 436 1.60 -23.61 7.18
N ALA A 437 0.46 -22.91 7.25
CA ALA A 437 0.41 -21.46 7.47
C ALA A 437 1.15 -21.04 8.74
N ARG A 438 1.02 -21.79 9.84
CA ARG A 438 1.74 -21.52 11.10
C ARG A 438 3.26 -21.61 10.99
N ARG A 439 3.76 -22.29 9.97
CA ARG A 439 5.19 -22.47 9.70
C ARG A 439 5.75 -21.45 8.71
N ILE A 440 4.88 -20.71 8.01
CA ILE A 440 5.28 -19.67 7.07
C ILE A 440 5.49 -18.34 7.80
N ARG A 441 6.63 -17.72 7.60
CA ARG A 441 7.01 -16.44 8.21
C ARG A 441 6.56 -15.26 7.34
N ALA A 442 5.24 -15.05 7.29
CA ALA A 442 4.60 -13.94 6.59
C ALA A 442 3.53 -13.30 7.49
N GLY A 443 3.25 -12.03 7.24
CA GLY A 443 2.25 -11.27 7.99
C GLY A 443 0.82 -11.72 7.70
N SER A 444 0.58 -12.19 6.48
CA SER A 444 -0.70 -12.80 6.07
C SER A 444 -0.45 -14.12 5.36
N VAL A 445 -1.31 -15.12 5.59
CA VAL A 445 -1.30 -16.39 4.85
C VAL A 445 -2.74 -16.73 4.45
N GLY A 446 -3.01 -16.77 3.15
CA GLY A 446 -4.32 -17.10 2.61
C GLY A 446 -4.47 -18.62 2.35
N HIS A 447 -5.69 -19.14 2.44
CA HIS A 447 -6.04 -20.49 2.00
C HIS A 447 -6.73 -20.40 0.63
N ASN A 448 -6.15 -21.08 -0.37
CA ASN A 448 -6.62 -21.17 -1.77
C ASN A 448 -6.78 -19.82 -2.49
N ALA A 449 -6.18 -18.76 -1.97
CA ALA A 449 -6.12 -17.44 -2.60
C ALA A 449 -5.14 -16.53 -1.82
N SER A 450 -4.70 -15.44 -2.44
CA SER A 450 -4.19 -14.30 -1.69
C SER A 450 -5.35 -13.67 -0.91
N ARG A 451 -5.22 -13.62 0.42
CA ARG A 451 -6.27 -13.05 1.29
C ARG A 451 -5.65 -12.03 2.20
N THR A 452 -5.95 -10.79 1.93
CA THR A 452 -5.56 -9.64 2.75
C THR A 452 -6.83 -8.89 3.14
N ASP A 453 -6.93 -8.51 4.39
CA ASP A 453 -8.06 -7.78 4.91
C ASP A 453 -7.53 -6.67 5.83
N PHE A 454 -7.75 -5.42 5.43
CA PHE A 454 -7.33 -4.26 6.20
C PHE A 454 -8.31 -3.89 7.34
N SER A 455 -9.41 -4.64 7.51
CA SER A 455 -10.23 -4.53 8.71
C SER A 455 -9.57 -5.18 9.93
N ILE A 456 -8.55 -5.98 9.70
CA ILE A 456 -7.65 -6.57 10.70
C ILE A 456 -6.21 -6.18 10.39
N GLY A 457 -5.27 -6.45 11.29
CA GLY A 457 -3.89 -6.03 11.13
C GLY A 457 -3.23 -6.58 9.87
N PHE A 458 -2.71 -5.69 9.02
CA PHE A 458 -1.93 -5.97 7.83
C PHE A 458 -0.49 -5.49 8.00
N GLY A 459 0.48 -6.27 7.56
CA GLY A 459 1.89 -5.89 7.56
C GLY A 459 2.85 -7.06 7.48
N GLY A 460 4.11 -6.76 7.20
CA GLY A 460 5.12 -7.74 6.91
C GLY A 460 5.92 -8.24 8.12
N PHE A 461 6.47 -9.44 7.97
CA PHE A 461 7.57 -9.98 8.76
C PHE A 461 8.91 -9.64 8.08
N LYS A 462 10.01 -9.86 8.77
CA LYS A 462 11.38 -9.68 8.24
C LYS A 462 11.56 -8.28 7.63
N GLN A 463 12.05 -8.19 6.37
CA GLN A 463 12.29 -6.90 5.73
C GLN A 463 11.10 -6.42 4.88
N SER A 464 9.93 -7.03 5.05
CA SER A 464 8.69 -6.53 4.46
C SER A 464 8.00 -5.45 5.31
N GLY A 465 8.45 -5.18 6.53
CA GLY A 465 7.91 -4.05 7.26
C GLY A 465 8.16 -4.05 8.76
N ILE A 466 7.71 -2.95 9.39
CA ILE A 466 7.71 -2.71 10.84
C ILE A 466 6.34 -2.15 11.22
N GLY A 467 5.72 -2.71 12.24
CA GLY A 467 4.37 -2.33 12.66
C GLY A 467 3.27 -2.98 11.82
N ARG A 468 2.06 -2.45 11.93
CA ARG A 468 0.87 -2.91 11.21
C ARG A 468 0.04 -1.73 10.76
N GLU A 469 -0.70 -1.92 9.66
CA GLU A 469 -1.80 -1.06 9.22
C GLU A 469 -3.11 -1.85 9.30
N GLY A 470 -4.25 -1.15 9.32
CA GLY A 470 -5.56 -1.80 9.48
C GLY A 470 -5.87 -2.25 10.90
N GLY A 471 -7.15 -2.41 11.20
CA GLY A 471 -7.64 -2.87 12.49
C GLY A 471 -7.21 -2.03 13.69
N GLU A 472 -7.31 -2.62 14.86
CA GLU A 472 -6.84 -2.03 16.12
C GLU A 472 -5.31 -1.88 16.13
N GLU A 473 -4.59 -2.84 15.55
CA GLU A 473 -3.14 -2.81 15.45
C GLU A 473 -2.65 -1.57 14.67
N GLY A 474 -3.38 -1.20 13.61
CA GLY A 474 -3.12 0.01 12.85
C GLY A 474 -3.36 1.28 13.68
N LEU A 475 -4.41 1.31 14.51
CA LEU A 475 -4.67 2.44 15.41
C LEU A 475 -3.58 2.56 16.48
N MET A 476 -3.22 1.45 17.11
CA MET A 476 -2.19 1.41 18.16
C MET A 476 -0.84 1.96 17.70
N ALA A 477 -0.54 1.85 16.41
CA ALA A 477 0.69 2.39 15.83
C ALA A 477 0.78 3.94 15.91
N PHE A 478 -0.31 4.66 16.15
CA PHE A 478 -0.39 6.13 16.26
C PHE A 478 -0.62 6.62 17.70
N LEU A 479 -0.57 5.71 18.67
CA LEU A 479 -0.82 5.98 20.08
C LEU A 479 0.43 5.70 20.92
N GLU A 480 0.63 6.54 21.94
CA GLU A 480 1.60 6.32 23.03
C GLU A 480 0.85 5.92 24.30
N SER A 481 1.37 4.93 25.01
CA SER A 481 0.79 4.47 26.26
C SER A 481 1.39 5.24 27.44
N LYS A 482 0.51 5.88 28.23
CA LYS A 482 0.87 6.56 29.48
C LYS A 482 0.28 5.80 30.67
N THR A 483 1.05 5.55 31.69
CA THR A 483 0.58 5.01 32.96
C THR A 483 0.33 6.13 33.95
N ILE A 484 -0.90 6.19 34.50
CA ILE A 484 -1.28 7.12 35.57
C ILE A 484 -1.58 6.27 36.81
N VAL A 485 -0.88 6.54 37.91
CA VAL A 485 -1.12 5.89 39.21
C VAL A 485 -1.62 6.96 40.17
N VAL A 486 -2.76 6.72 40.81
CA VAL A 486 -3.35 7.64 41.76
C VAL A 486 -3.24 7.10 43.18
N ASP A 487 -3.10 7.99 44.15
CA ASP A 487 -3.01 7.65 45.57
C ASP A 487 -4.40 7.35 46.14
N ALA A 488 -4.98 6.26 45.63
CA ALA A 488 -6.25 5.73 46.10
C ALA A 488 -6.23 4.20 46.00
N PRO A 489 -6.89 3.47 46.94
CA PRO A 489 -7.00 2.04 46.82
C PRO A 489 -7.81 1.65 45.58
N HIS A 490 -7.47 0.54 45.00
CA HIS A 490 -8.27 -0.05 43.91
C HIS A 490 -9.64 -0.49 44.46
N ALA A 491 -10.74 0.01 43.88
CA ALA A 491 -12.09 -0.35 44.24
C ALA A 491 -12.41 -1.82 43.91
#